data_f2e8ebe51cd96d742de290d9fe26529c
#
_entry.id   f2e8ebe51cd96d742de290d9fe26529c
#
_cell.length_a   1.000
_cell.length_b   1.000
_cell.length_c   1.000
_cell.angle_alpha   90.00
_cell.angle_beta   90.00
_cell.angle_gamma   90.00
#
_symmetry.space_group_name_H-M   'P 1'
#
loop_
_entity.id
_entity.type
_entity.pdbx_description
1 polymer ?
#
loop_
_entity_poly.entity_id
_entity_poly.type
_entity_poly.pdbx_seq_one_letter_code
_entity_poly.pdbx_strand_id
1 'polypeptide(L)'
;MKFLRKGKVKEVYEVSEDELEFVFTDQISVFDKIIPSMIPNKGETLCRTSAHWFQVVKDLGIRTHFLRLSGPNRMRVKRVQVIPDYDQISPKSKNFLIPLEVIARYYVAGSMHDRLKSGRVRPEDVGFPKGHVPAYGEPFPEPFVEVTTKLEKVDRELTRQEALEISKLSEREYDDLVSAVLKIDAKINSDVKGRGLIHVDGKKEFAMYRERKLMLVDTFGTADEDRWWDAAAYLKGEHVELSKEFVRQYYRKTGYHQALMDARAAKKPEPDIPALPDDVVRQVSDLYVNLFERLTGERFR
;
A
#
# COMPACT_ATOMS: atom_id res chain seq x y z
N MET A 1 -22.33 12.71 -11.84
CA MET A 1 -21.55 11.95 -10.83
C MET A 1 -21.96 12.40 -9.44
N LYS A 2 -22.16 11.46 -8.52
CA LYS A 2 -22.56 11.75 -7.14
C LYS A 2 -21.35 11.49 -6.23
N PHE A 3 -20.97 12.49 -5.42
CA PHE A 3 -19.93 12.30 -4.40
C PHE A 3 -20.36 11.27 -3.38
N LEU A 4 -19.51 10.30 -3.06
CA LEU A 4 -19.77 9.24 -2.08
C LEU A 4 -18.95 9.43 -0.81
N ARG A 5 -17.64 9.58 -0.95
CA ARG A 5 -16.72 9.70 0.20
C ARG A 5 -15.40 10.35 -0.19
N LYS A 6 -14.75 10.93 0.81
CA LYS A 6 -13.36 11.39 0.73
C LYS A 6 -12.50 10.52 1.64
N GLY A 7 -11.46 9.92 1.06
CA GLY A 7 -10.38 9.28 1.81
C GLY A 7 -9.25 10.26 2.12
N LYS A 8 -8.15 9.75 2.65
CA LYS A 8 -6.97 10.57 3.00
C LYS A 8 -6.29 11.18 1.77
N VAL A 9 -6.35 10.50 0.61
CA VAL A 9 -5.62 10.90 -0.60
C VAL A 9 -6.45 10.82 -1.88
N LYS A 10 -7.68 10.34 -1.82
CA LYS A 10 -8.58 10.25 -2.98
C LYS A 10 -10.04 10.46 -2.61
N GLU A 11 -10.80 10.99 -3.57
CA GLU A 11 -12.24 11.13 -3.50
C GLU A 11 -12.90 10.08 -4.40
N VAL A 12 -14.05 9.58 -3.97
CA VAL A 12 -14.80 8.53 -4.66
C VAL A 12 -16.16 9.08 -5.08
N TYR A 13 -16.47 8.95 -6.35
CA TYR A 13 -17.73 9.37 -6.94
C TYR A 13 -18.45 8.17 -7.57
N GLU A 14 -19.76 8.12 -7.40
CA GLU A 14 -20.63 7.20 -8.12
C GLU A 14 -20.89 7.75 -9.53
N VAL A 15 -20.68 6.89 -10.50
CA VAL A 15 -20.91 7.18 -11.91
C VAL A 15 -22.14 6.47 -12.40
N SER A 16 -22.27 5.19 -12.05
CA SER A 16 -23.41 4.32 -12.29
C SER A 16 -23.54 3.31 -11.15
N GLU A 17 -24.50 2.42 -11.27
CA GLU A 17 -24.67 1.31 -10.33
C GLU A 17 -23.41 0.41 -10.25
N ASP A 18 -22.73 0.20 -11.38
CA ASP A 18 -21.58 -0.72 -11.52
C ASP A 18 -20.23 0.00 -11.59
N GLU A 19 -20.18 1.35 -11.65
CA GLU A 19 -18.95 2.11 -11.83
C GLU A 19 -18.75 3.22 -10.81
N LEU A 20 -17.50 3.35 -10.36
CA LEU A 20 -17.01 4.47 -9.57
C LEU A 20 -15.95 5.27 -10.36
N GLU A 21 -15.80 6.55 -10.00
CA GLU A 21 -14.64 7.35 -10.35
C GLU A 21 -13.80 7.64 -9.11
N PHE A 22 -12.52 7.34 -9.18
CA PHE A 22 -11.52 7.75 -8.21
C PHE A 22 -10.86 9.03 -8.71
N VAL A 23 -10.84 10.06 -7.87
CA VAL A 23 -10.14 11.31 -8.10
C VAL A 23 -9.01 11.40 -7.09
N PHE A 24 -7.78 11.29 -7.56
CA PHE A 24 -6.59 11.37 -6.72
C PHE A 24 -6.27 12.83 -6.43
N THR A 25 -5.94 13.11 -5.17
CA THR A 25 -5.62 14.45 -4.71
C THR A 25 -4.14 14.58 -4.39
N ASP A 26 -3.65 15.80 -4.37
CA ASP A 26 -2.29 16.12 -3.97
C ASP A 26 -2.09 16.10 -2.45
N GLN A 27 -3.13 15.71 -1.71
CA GLN A 27 -3.08 15.58 -0.26
C GLN A 27 -2.19 14.41 0.15
N ILE A 28 -1.43 14.57 1.21
CA ILE A 28 -0.56 13.53 1.78
C ILE A 28 -0.88 13.30 3.24
N SER A 29 -0.72 12.06 3.70
CA SER A 29 -0.94 11.66 5.09
C SER A 29 0.15 10.73 5.57
N VAL A 30 0.59 10.89 6.82
CA VAL A 30 1.48 9.96 7.52
C VAL A 30 0.98 9.75 8.94
N PHE A 31 1.20 8.56 9.52
CA PHE A 31 0.79 8.23 10.90
C PHE A 31 -0.70 8.51 11.18
N ASP A 32 -1.57 8.30 10.18
CA ASP A 32 -3.00 8.59 10.18
C ASP A 32 -3.39 10.07 10.26
N LYS A 33 -2.42 10.97 10.18
CA LYS A 33 -2.62 12.42 10.13
C LYS A 33 -2.51 12.94 8.70
N ILE A 34 -3.44 13.80 8.32
CA ILE A 34 -3.38 14.54 7.04
C ILE A 34 -2.46 15.74 7.25
N ILE A 35 -1.45 15.86 6.41
CA ILE A 35 -0.51 16.99 6.44
C ILE A 35 -1.19 18.20 5.80
N PRO A 36 -1.09 19.41 6.38
CA PRO A 36 -1.68 20.62 5.81
C PRO A 36 -1.15 20.99 4.41
N SER A 37 0.08 20.55 4.09
CA SER A 37 0.72 20.82 2.79
C SER A 37 0.15 19.93 1.68
N MET A 38 0.01 20.50 0.48
CA MET A 38 -0.30 19.78 -0.74
C MET A 38 1.00 19.49 -1.49
N ILE A 39 1.11 18.29 -2.07
CA ILE A 39 2.29 17.88 -2.85
C ILE A 39 1.93 17.94 -4.34
N PRO A 40 2.40 18.94 -5.09
CA PRO A 40 2.08 19.06 -6.51
C PRO A 40 2.37 17.78 -7.30
N ASN A 41 1.49 17.45 -8.24
CA ASN A 41 1.59 16.28 -9.12
C ASN A 41 1.40 14.91 -8.43
N LYS A 42 1.32 14.84 -7.10
CA LYS A 42 1.18 13.57 -6.37
C LYS A 42 -0.04 12.76 -6.83
N GLY A 43 -1.20 13.41 -6.92
CA GLY A 43 -2.43 12.73 -7.34
C GLY A 43 -2.32 12.15 -8.75
N GLU A 44 -1.72 12.88 -9.68
CA GLU A 44 -1.51 12.42 -11.06
C GLU A 44 -0.53 11.23 -11.11
N THR A 45 0.61 11.32 -10.41
CA THR A 45 1.59 10.23 -10.39
C THR A 45 1.01 8.94 -9.81
N LEU A 46 0.26 9.01 -8.69
CA LEU A 46 -0.40 7.85 -8.10
C LEU A 46 -1.41 7.22 -9.04
N CYS A 47 -2.25 8.04 -9.69
CA CYS A 47 -3.26 7.58 -10.62
C CYS A 47 -2.64 6.86 -11.82
N ARG A 48 -1.66 7.48 -12.47
CA ARG A 48 -1.00 6.95 -13.68
C ARG A 48 -0.14 5.73 -13.35
N THR A 49 0.59 5.71 -12.22
CA THR A 49 1.33 4.52 -11.78
C THR A 49 0.40 3.34 -11.54
N SER A 50 -0.72 3.55 -10.84
CA SER A 50 -1.71 2.49 -10.62
C SER A 50 -2.31 1.99 -11.95
N ALA A 51 -2.63 2.88 -12.87
CA ALA A 51 -3.16 2.50 -14.18
C ALA A 51 -2.15 1.66 -14.98
N HIS A 52 -0.86 2.03 -14.96
CA HIS A 52 0.21 1.24 -15.56
C HIS A 52 0.25 -0.19 -15.00
N TRP A 53 0.30 -0.32 -13.68
CA TRP A 53 0.35 -1.64 -13.04
C TRP A 53 -0.93 -2.45 -13.27
N PHE A 54 -2.10 -1.85 -13.33
CA PHE A 54 -3.33 -2.55 -13.68
C PHE A 54 -3.28 -3.16 -15.09
N GLN A 55 -2.66 -2.49 -16.07
CA GLN A 55 -2.46 -3.06 -17.40
C GLN A 55 -1.49 -4.25 -17.35
N VAL A 56 -0.34 -4.09 -16.68
CA VAL A 56 0.64 -5.16 -16.49
C VAL A 56 0.00 -6.39 -15.84
N VAL A 57 -0.79 -6.20 -14.80
CA VAL A 57 -1.47 -7.29 -14.07
C VAL A 57 -2.53 -7.99 -14.92
N LYS A 58 -3.21 -7.24 -15.79
CA LYS A 58 -4.17 -7.82 -16.74
C LYS A 58 -3.49 -8.83 -17.67
N ASP A 59 -2.27 -8.54 -18.13
CA ASP A 59 -1.50 -9.44 -19.00
C ASP A 59 -1.04 -10.72 -18.26
N LEU A 60 -1.00 -10.69 -16.92
CA LEU A 60 -0.81 -11.89 -16.09
C LEU A 60 -2.08 -12.75 -15.94
N GLY A 61 -3.20 -12.34 -16.54
CA GLY A 61 -4.49 -13.02 -16.40
C GLY A 61 -5.21 -12.76 -15.07
N ILE A 62 -4.77 -11.79 -14.28
CA ILE A 62 -5.41 -11.42 -13.01
C ILE A 62 -6.46 -10.36 -13.29
N ARG A 63 -7.67 -10.57 -12.78
CA ARG A 63 -8.77 -9.60 -12.92
C ARG A 63 -8.49 -8.37 -12.08
N THR A 64 -8.83 -7.19 -12.62
CA THR A 64 -8.72 -5.91 -11.91
C THR A 64 -10.04 -5.14 -11.99
N HIS A 65 -10.24 -4.24 -11.04
CA HIS A 65 -11.38 -3.33 -11.08
C HIS A 65 -11.16 -2.16 -12.06
N PHE A 66 -9.94 -1.91 -12.48
CA PHE A 66 -9.59 -0.81 -13.38
C PHE A 66 -10.29 -0.94 -14.73
N LEU A 67 -10.90 0.15 -15.21
CA LEU A 67 -11.54 0.23 -16.51
C LEU A 67 -10.73 1.11 -17.47
N ARG A 68 -10.47 2.35 -17.09
CA ARG A 68 -9.71 3.33 -17.87
C ARG A 68 -9.33 4.56 -17.06
N LEU A 69 -8.36 5.31 -17.52
CA LEU A 69 -8.17 6.70 -17.10
C LEU A 69 -9.32 7.55 -17.65
N SER A 70 -9.80 8.50 -16.86
CA SER A 70 -10.82 9.50 -17.25
C SER A 70 -10.30 10.94 -17.12
N GLY A 71 -9.04 11.09 -16.73
CA GLY A 71 -8.29 12.34 -16.61
C GLY A 71 -6.90 12.05 -16.05
N PRO A 72 -6.02 13.05 -15.95
CA PRO A 72 -4.63 12.85 -15.48
C PRO A 72 -4.57 12.21 -14.08
N ASN A 73 -5.43 12.65 -13.17
CA ASN A 73 -5.54 12.17 -11.80
C ASN A 73 -6.86 11.45 -11.53
N ARG A 74 -7.51 10.88 -12.56
CA ARG A 74 -8.83 10.25 -12.46
C ARG A 74 -8.85 8.91 -13.15
N MET A 75 -9.48 7.93 -12.52
CA MET A 75 -9.73 6.63 -13.14
C MET A 75 -11.13 6.11 -12.86
N ARG A 76 -11.69 5.41 -13.85
CA ARG A 76 -12.92 4.63 -13.72
C ARG A 76 -12.59 3.23 -13.26
N VAL A 77 -13.38 2.74 -12.31
CA VAL A 77 -13.22 1.41 -11.74
C VAL A 77 -14.57 0.73 -11.57
N LYS A 78 -14.58 -0.59 -11.58
CA LYS A 78 -15.77 -1.37 -11.23
C LYS A 78 -16.10 -1.16 -9.77
N ARG A 79 -17.38 -1.01 -9.47
CA ARG A 79 -17.88 -0.90 -8.11
C ARG A 79 -17.91 -2.24 -7.42
N VAL A 80 -17.45 -2.30 -6.20
CA VAL A 80 -17.63 -3.40 -5.26
C VAL A 80 -18.27 -2.88 -3.98
N GLN A 81 -19.03 -3.72 -3.30
CA GLN A 81 -19.62 -3.38 -2.02
C GLN A 81 -18.57 -3.35 -0.92
N VAL A 82 -18.66 -2.39 -0.02
CA VAL A 82 -17.91 -2.38 1.23
C VAL A 82 -18.85 -2.79 2.33
N ILE A 83 -18.56 -3.89 3.01
CA ILE A 83 -19.35 -4.46 4.11
C ILE A 83 -18.55 -4.28 5.40
N PRO A 84 -18.82 -3.22 6.20
CA PRO A 84 -18.01 -2.93 7.39
C PRO A 84 -18.20 -3.94 8.52
N ASP A 85 -19.36 -4.53 8.61
CA ASP A 85 -19.70 -5.55 9.60
C ASP A 85 -19.37 -6.94 9.03
N TYR A 86 -18.34 -7.57 9.55
CA TYR A 86 -17.83 -8.86 9.06
C TYR A 86 -18.85 -9.99 9.24
N ASP A 87 -19.77 -9.89 10.19
CA ASP A 87 -20.81 -10.90 10.39
C ASP A 87 -21.86 -10.92 9.26
N GLN A 88 -21.92 -9.86 8.47
CA GLN A 88 -22.78 -9.79 7.27
C GLN A 88 -22.11 -10.44 6.04
N ILE A 89 -20.84 -10.79 6.12
CA ILE A 89 -20.13 -11.53 5.08
C ILE A 89 -20.39 -13.02 5.28
N SER A 90 -20.66 -13.73 4.20
CA SER A 90 -20.87 -15.18 4.21
C SER A 90 -20.04 -15.87 3.13
N PRO A 91 -19.85 -17.19 3.20
CA PRO A 91 -19.18 -17.95 2.12
C PRO A 91 -19.90 -17.85 0.76
N LYS A 92 -21.13 -17.34 0.71
CA LYS A 92 -21.91 -17.13 -0.52
C LYS A 92 -21.89 -15.69 -1.00
N SER A 93 -21.35 -14.76 -0.22
CA SER A 93 -21.28 -13.33 -0.56
C SER A 93 -20.45 -13.12 -1.83
N LYS A 94 -20.91 -12.20 -2.68
CA LYS A 94 -20.28 -11.84 -3.96
C LYS A 94 -20.22 -10.32 -4.10
N ASN A 95 -19.33 -9.86 -4.97
CA ASN A 95 -19.15 -8.44 -5.29
C ASN A 95 -18.87 -7.56 -4.05
N PHE A 96 -17.99 -8.04 -3.17
CA PHE A 96 -17.61 -7.30 -1.95
C PHE A 96 -16.10 -7.17 -1.85
N LEU A 97 -15.65 -6.06 -1.22
CA LEU A 97 -14.28 -5.85 -0.82
C LEU A 97 -13.90 -6.87 0.25
N ILE A 98 -12.90 -7.69 -0.01
CA ILE A 98 -12.34 -8.59 1.01
C ILE A 98 -11.77 -7.69 2.12
N PRO A 99 -12.17 -7.87 3.39
CA PRO A 99 -11.79 -6.96 4.48
C PRO A 99 -10.35 -7.19 4.98
N LEU A 100 -9.44 -7.49 4.05
CA LEU A 100 -8.04 -7.76 4.29
C LEU A 100 -7.16 -6.82 3.48
N GLU A 101 -6.08 -6.35 4.09
CA GLU A 101 -4.92 -5.81 3.39
C GLU A 101 -3.84 -6.90 3.35
N VAL A 102 -3.30 -7.18 2.18
CA VAL A 102 -2.27 -8.21 1.99
C VAL A 102 -0.96 -7.52 1.68
N ILE A 103 0.03 -7.77 2.51
CA ILE A 103 1.35 -7.13 2.44
C ILE A 103 2.39 -8.20 2.16
N ALA A 104 3.11 -8.06 1.04
CA ALA A 104 4.27 -8.89 0.77
C ALA A 104 5.54 -8.08 1.07
N ARG A 105 6.50 -8.70 1.78
CA ARG A 105 7.73 -8.09 2.23
C ARG A 105 8.93 -8.86 1.69
N TYR A 106 9.88 -8.12 1.15
CA TYR A 106 11.11 -8.65 0.55
C TYR A 106 12.34 -8.29 1.37
N TYR A 107 12.24 -7.21 2.16
CA TYR A 107 13.33 -6.71 3.00
C TYR A 107 12.82 -6.29 4.38
N VAL A 108 13.66 -6.43 5.38
CA VAL A 108 13.39 -6.01 6.76
C VAL A 108 13.35 -4.49 6.83
N ALA A 109 12.15 -3.92 6.90
CA ALA A 109 11.94 -2.47 6.92
C ALA A 109 10.65 -2.09 7.65
N GLY A 110 10.48 -0.80 7.94
CA GLY A 110 9.26 -0.24 8.53
C GLY A 110 8.83 -0.95 9.81
N SER A 111 7.52 -1.18 9.97
CA SER A 111 6.95 -1.81 11.16
C SER A 111 7.47 -3.23 11.42
N MET A 112 7.86 -3.97 10.39
CA MET A 112 8.43 -5.31 10.56
C MET A 112 9.80 -5.25 11.25
N HIS A 113 10.66 -4.31 10.87
CA HIS A 113 11.93 -4.09 11.58
C HIS A 113 11.69 -3.75 13.06
N ASP A 114 10.73 -2.87 13.36
CA ASP A 114 10.41 -2.49 14.75
C ASP A 114 9.86 -3.68 15.56
N ARG A 115 9.06 -4.55 14.94
CA ARG A 115 8.51 -5.77 15.56
C ARG A 115 9.59 -6.81 15.83
N LEU A 116 10.51 -7.04 14.90
CA LEU A 116 11.66 -7.92 15.09
C LEU A 116 12.58 -7.39 16.19
N LYS A 117 12.92 -6.09 16.16
CA LYS A 117 13.76 -5.44 17.16
C LYS A 117 13.17 -5.48 18.56
N SER A 118 11.85 -5.36 18.70
CA SER A 118 11.15 -5.41 19.99
C SER A 118 10.85 -6.84 20.48
N GLY A 119 11.14 -7.86 19.68
CA GLY A 119 10.83 -9.26 19.98
C GLY A 119 9.35 -9.63 19.87
N ARG A 120 8.51 -8.75 19.31
CA ARG A 120 7.09 -9.06 19.03
C ARG A 120 6.92 -10.09 17.90
N VAL A 121 7.88 -10.15 17.00
CA VAL A 121 8.01 -11.17 15.96
C VAL A 121 9.35 -11.83 16.15
N ARG A 122 9.38 -13.15 16.18
CA ARG A 122 10.65 -13.88 16.25
C ARG A 122 11.20 -14.03 14.84
N PRO A 123 12.52 -13.94 14.65
CA PRO A 123 13.15 -14.12 13.35
C PRO A 123 12.74 -15.42 12.65
N GLU A 124 12.59 -16.51 13.41
CA GLU A 124 12.19 -17.81 12.88
C GLU A 124 10.77 -17.82 12.30
N ASP A 125 9.87 -16.99 12.83
CA ASP A 125 8.48 -16.90 12.36
C ASP A 125 8.39 -16.24 10.95
N VAL A 126 9.46 -15.59 10.52
CA VAL A 126 9.56 -14.93 9.21
C VAL A 126 10.68 -15.52 8.33
N GLY A 127 11.11 -16.74 8.64
CA GLY A 127 11.99 -17.57 7.81
C GLY A 127 13.49 -17.43 8.09
N PHE A 128 13.92 -16.60 9.04
CA PHE A 128 15.33 -16.52 9.40
C PHE A 128 15.76 -17.72 10.28
N PRO A 129 17.03 -18.09 10.27
CA PRO A 129 17.57 -19.11 11.17
C PRO A 129 17.39 -18.75 12.64
N LYS A 130 17.26 -19.75 13.50
CA LYS A 130 17.17 -19.56 14.95
C LYS A 130 18.40 -18.83 15.50
N GLY A 131 18.15 -17.76 16.27
CA GLY A 131 19.19 -16.93 16.88
C GLY A 131 19.78 -15.87 15.93
N HIS A 132 19.30 -15.79 14.69
CA HIS A 132 19.65 -14.70 13.80
C HIS A 132 18.99 -13.38 14.27
N VAL A 133 19.70 -12.26 14.14
CA VAL A 133 19.19 -10.91 14.47
C VAL A 133 19.12 -10.12 13.16
N PRO A 134 17.95 -10.08 12.50
CA PRO A 134 17.86 -9.43 11.20
C PRO A 134 18.15 -7.93 11.28
N ALA A 135 19.03 -7.45 10.39
CA ALA A 135 19.33 -6.03 10.28
C ALA A 135 18.30 -5.28 9.43
N TYR A 136 18.20 -3.96 9.64
CA TYR A 136 17.41 -3.12 8.72
C TYR A 136 18.00 -3.23 7.29
N GLY A 137 17.13 -3.45 6.32
CA GLY A 137 17.55 -3.62 4.93
C GLY A 137 17.95 -5.02 4.53
N GLU A 138 18.00 -5.97 5.47
CA GLU A 138 18.32 -7.37 5.15
C GLU A 138 17.18 -7.99 4.34
N PRO A 139 17.47 -8.73 3.24
CA PRO A 139 16.43 -9.45 2.50
C PRO A 139 15.88 -10.60 3.33
N PHE A 140 14.56 -10.84 3.25
CA PHE A 140 13.99 -12.06 3.78
C PHE A 140 14.50 -13.28 2.99
N PRO A 141 14.67 -14.45 3.63
CA PRO A 141 15.06 -15.68 2.94
C PRO A 141 14.08 -16.06 1.82
N GLU A 142 12.79 -15.84 2.07
CA GLU A 142 11.68 -15.97 1.13
C GLU A 142 10.74 -14.79 1.32
N PRO A 143 9.94 -14.39 0.30
CA PRO A 143 8.95 -13.33 0.46
C PRO A 143 8.00 -13.62 1.61
N PHE A 144 7.95 -12.73 2.60
CA PHE A 144 7.05 -12.87 3.74
C PHE A 144 5.72 -12.17 3.45
N VAL A 145 4.62 -12.94 3.48
CA VAL A 145 3.26 -12.42 3.28
C VAL A 145 2.51 -12.38 4.59
N GLU A 146 2.04 -11.21 4.95
CA GLU A 146 1.16 -11.01 6.10
C GLU A 146 -0.15 -10.32 5.68
N VAL A 147 -1.17 -10.47 6.52
CA VAL A 147 -2.46 -9.83 6.31
C VAL A 147 -2.85 -9.02 7.54
N THR A 148 -3.53 -7.90 7.29
CA THR A 148 -4.13 -7.06 8.34
C THR A 148 -5.61 -6.84 8.05
N THR A 149 -6.35 -6.41 9.08
CA THR A 149 -7.71 -5.92 8.89
C THR A 149 -7.69 -4.64 8.07
N LYS A 150 -8.76 -4.41 7.29
CA LYS A 150 -8.88 -3.18 6.48
C LYS A 150 -9.91 -2.19 7.01
N LEU A 151 -10.97 -2.66 7.61
CA LEU A 151 -12.14 -1.84 7.93
C LEU A 151 -12.23 -1.48 9.42
N GLU A 152 -11.23 -1.84 10.20
CA GLU A 152 -11.12 -1.46 11.61
C GLU A 152 -10.51 -0.04 11.75
N LYS A 153 -10.63 0.56 12.92
CA LYS A 153 -10.05 1.90 13.20
C LYS A 153 -8.52 1.90 13.12
N VAL A 154 -7.91 0.77 13.48
CA VAL A 154 -6.47 0.54 13.42
C VAL A 154 -6.27 -0.82 12.78
N ASP A 155 -5.40 -0.89 11.78
CA ASP A 155 -5.08 -2.11 11.09
C ASP A 155 -4.41 -3.08 12.07
N ARG A 156 -4.99 -4.27 12.23
CA ARG A 156 -4.53 -5.33 13.15
C ARG A 156 -3.99 -6.49 12.34
N GLU A 157 -2.82 -6.98 12.73
CA GLU A 157 -2.22 -8.17 12.16
C GLU A 157 -3.11 -9.39 12.44
N LEU A 158 -3.24 -10.26 11.45
CA LEU A 158 -4.11 -11.44 11.52
C LEU A 158 -3.31 -12.72 11.32
N THR A 159 -3.64 -13.73 12.09
CA THR A 159 -3.31 -15.11 11.75
C THR A 159 -4.09 -15.55 10.52
N ARG A 160 -3.63 -16.60 9.83
CA ARG A 160 -4.37 -17.21 8.72
C ARG A 160 -5.81 -17.56 9.11
N GLN A 161 -5.99 -18.15 10.30
CA GLN A 161 -7.31 -18.55 10.77
C GLN A 161 -8.24 -17.34 10.97
N GLU A 162 -7.77 -16.29 11.64
CA GLU A 162 -8.53 -15.04 11.80
C GLU A 162 -8.88 -14.40 10.45
N ALA A 163 -7.94 -14.39 9.50
CA ALA A 163 -8.17 -13.87 8.16
C ALA A 163 -9.27 -14.62 7.42
N LEU A 164 -9.28 -15.96 7.49
CA LEU A 164 -10.35 -16.81 6.95
C LEU A 164 -11.69 -16.54 7.64
N GLU A 165 -11.66 -16.37 8.97
CA GLU A 165 -12.84 -16.15 9.79
C GLU A 165 -13.55 -14.82 9.46
N ILE A 166 -12.82 -13.71 9.33
CA ILE A 166 -13.43 -12.42 9.03
C ILE A 166 -13.76 -12.24 7.55
N SER A 167 -12.97 -12.82 6.64
CA SER A 167 -13.17 -12.67 5.19
C SER A 167 -14.17 -13.66 4.60
N LYS A 168 -14.46 -14.76 5.32
CA LYS A 168 -15.25 -15.91 4.85
C LYS A 168 -14.74 -16.49 3.53
N LEU A 169 -13.44 -16.38 3.30
CA LEU A 169 -12.75 -17.10 2.23
C LEU A 169 -12.60 -18.56 2.60
N SER A 170 -12.66 -19.45 1.61
CA SER A 170 -12.16 -20.82 1.78
C SER A 170 -10.63 -20.83 1.81
N GLU A 171 -10.03 -21.89 2.34
CA GLU A 171 -8.57 -22.09 2.33
C GLU A 171 -7.98 -21.89 0.93
N ARG A 172 -8.61 -22.46 -0.08
CA ARG A 172 -8.20 -22.33 -1.49
C ARG A 172 -8.27 -20.89 -1.98
N GLU A 173 -9.35 -20.16 -1.68
CA GLU A 173 -9.49 -18.75 -2.08
C GLU A 173 -8.42 -17.87 -1.40
N TYR A 174 -8.07 -18.19 -0.16
CA TYR A 174 -6.97 -17.52 0.53
C TYR A 174 -5.60 -17.84 -0.09
N ASP A 175 -5.34 -19.08 -0.44
CA ASP A 175 -4.10 -19.49 -1.13
C ASP A 175 -4.00 -18.86 -2.52
N ASP A 176 -5.12 -18.80 -3.26
CA ASP A 176 -5.20 -18.09 -4.54
C ASP A 176 -4.92 -16.58 -4.36
N LEU A 177 -5.37 -15.98 -3.26
CA LEU A 177 -5.11 -14.57 -2.91
C LEU A 177 -3.61 -14.33 -2.70
N VAL A 178 -2.97 -15.13 -1.85
CA VAL A 178 -1.52 -15.04 -1.56
C VAL A 178 -0.71 -15.27 -2.84
N SER A 179 -1.06 -16.29 -3.61
CA SER A 179 -0.42 -16.59 -4.89
C SER A 179 -0.54 -15.43 -5.89
N ALA A 180 -1.70 -14.78 -5.97
CA ALA A 180 -1.90 -13.62 -6.82
C ALA A 180 -0.99 -12.44 -6.40
N VAL A 181 -0.85 -12.16 -5.10
CA VAL A 181 0.05 -11.12 -4.59
C VAL A 181 1.49 -11.40 -4.99
N LEU A 182 1.98 -12.60 -4.72
CA LEU A 182 3.35 -12.98 -5.05
C LEU A 182 3.62 -12.93 -6.57
N LYS A 183 2.65 -13.35 -7.39
CA LYS A 183 2.75 -13.27 -8.86
C LYS A 183 2.81 -11.84 -9.37
N ILE A 184 2.01 -10.94 -8.80
CA ILE A 184 2.04 -9.51 -9.11
C ILE A 184 3.40 -8.93 -8.75
N ASP A 185 3.87 -9.18 -7.54
CA ASP A 185 5.12 -8.60 -7.07
C ASP A 185 6.35 -9.18 -7.76
N ALA A 186 6.33 -10.46 -8.15
CA ALA A 186 7.40 -11.03 -8.97
C ALA A 186 7.53 -10.28 -10.32
N LYS A 187 6.38 -9.91 -10.93
CA LYS A 187 6.38 -9.10 -12.16
C LYS A 187 6.88 -7.68 -11.91
N ILE A 188 6.40 -7.02 -10.85
CA ILE A 188 6.87 -5.68 -10.45
C ILE A 188 8.39 -5.72 -10.24
N ASN A 189 8.89 -6.64 -9.42
CA ASN A 189 10.32 -6.80 -9.13
C ASN A 189 11.15 -7.01 -10.39
N SER A 190 10.66 -7.83 -11.32
CA SER A 190 11.32 -8.06 -12.61
C SER A 190 11.41 -6.77 -13.45
N ASP A 191 10.32 -6.02 -13.52
CA ASP A 191 10.24 -4.82 -14.36
C ASP A 191 11.09 -3.66 -13.81
N VAL A 192 11.14 -3.50 -12.49
CA VAL A 192 11.85 -2.38 -11.86
C VAL A 192 13.33 -2.63 -11.64
N LYS A 193 13.76 -3.90 -11.65
CA LYS A 193 15.17 -4.28 -11.44
C LYS A 193 16.12 -3.57 -12.42
N GLY A 194 15.74 -3.51 -13.70
CA GLY A 194 16.52 -2.81 -14.74
C GLY A 194 16.43 -1.28 -14.66
N ARG A 195 15.59 -0.74 -13.78
CA ARG A 195 15.36 0.70 -13.61
C ARG A 195 15.98 1.25 -12.33
N GLY A 196 16.86 0.47 -11.70
CA GLY A 196 17.61 0.86 -10.51
C GLY A 196 16.79 0.97 -9.24
N LEU A 197 15.63 0.30 -9.16
CA LEU A 197 14.76 0.28 -8.00
C LEU A 197 14.80 -1.05 -7.28
N ILE A 198 14.64 -0.99 -5.96
CA ILE A 198 14.35 -2.13 -5.11
C ILE A 198 12.93 -1.97 -4.57
N HIS A 199 12.09 -2.95 -4.81
CA HIS A 199 10.77 -3.08 -4.20
C HIS A 199 10.93 -3.76 -2.84
N VAL A 200 10.71 -3.02 -1.78
CA VAL A 200 10.99 -3.46 -0.40
C VAL A 200 9.83 -4.20 0.21
N ASP A 201 8.66 -3.64 0.09
CA ASP A 201 7.36 -4.21 0.45
C ASP A 201 6.25 -3.51 -0.32
N GLY A 202 5.09 -4.13 -0.35
CA GLY A 202 3.93 -3.54 -1.00
C GLY A 202 2.62 -4.15 -0.54
N LYS A 203 1.58 -3.33 -0.52
CA LYS A 203 0.23 -3.68 -0.08
C LYS A 203 -0.69 -3.87 -1.28
N LYS A 204 -1.54 -4.90 -1.24
CA LYS A 204 -2.59 -5.15 -2.22
C LYS A 204 -3.92 -5.42 -1.54
N GLU A 205 -4.98 -5.03 -2.22
CA GLU A 205 -6.35 -5.23 -1.78
C GLU A 205 -7.15 -5.94 -2.86
N PHE A 206 -8.05 -6.81 -2.45
CA PHE A 206 -8.84 -7.62 -3.36
C PHE A 206 -10.32 -7.56 -3.03
N ALA A 207 -11.12 -7.85 -4.03
CA ALA A 207 -12.55 -8.10 -3.90
C ALA A 207 -12.86 -9.52 -4.34
N MET A 208 -13.89 -10.09 -3.74
CA MET A 208 -14.54 -11.28 -4.23
C MET A 208 -15.64 -10.83 -5.20
N TYR A 209 -15.31 -10.82 -6.50
CA TYR A 209 -16.20 -10.33 -7.54
C TYR A 209 -17.22 -11.40 -7.97
N ARG A 210 -17.93 -11.15 -9.06
CA ARG A 210 -18.94 -12.08 -9.59
C ARG A 210 -18.40 -13.51 -9.67
N GLU A 211 -19.25 -14.50 -9.40
CA GLU A 211 -18.88 -15.93 -9.39
C GLU A 211 -17.75 -16.32 -8.42
N ARG A 212 -17.57 -15.50 -7.37
CA ARG A 212 -16.50 -15.66 -6.37
C ARG A 212 -15.11 -15.78 -7.02
N LYS A 213 -14.82 -14.89 -7.95
CA LYS A 213 -13.48 -14.74 -8.55
C LYS A 213 -12.75 -13.57 -7.93
N LEU A 214 -11.49 -13.78 -7.57
CA LEU A 214 -10.63 -12.71 -7.08
C LEU A 214 -10.48 -11.61 -8.11
N MET A 215 -10.52 -10.37 -7.64
CA MET A 215 -10.32 -9.16 -8.43
C MET A 215 -9.46 -8.18 -7.63
N LEU A 216 -8.30 -7.82 -8.16
CA LEU A 216 -7.44 -6.80 -7.58
C LEU A 216 -8.14 -5.45 -7.64
N VAL A 217 -8.15 -4.74 -6.51
CA VAL A 217 -8.83 -3.45 -6.35
C VAL A 217 -7.90 -2.42 -5.70
N ASP A 218 -8.41 -1.19 -5.55
CA ASP A 218 -7.73 -0.04 -5.00
C ASP A 218 -6.47 0.34 -5.80
N THR A 219 -5.40 0.72 -5.16
CA THR A 219 -4.12 1.14 -5.76
C THR A 219 -2.98 0.30 -5.19
N PHE A 220 -1.94 0.08 -5.97
CA PHE A 220 -0.76 -0.67 -5.56
C PHE A 220 0.45 -0.30 -6.43
N GLY A 221 1.65 -0.66 -6.01
CA GLY A 221 2.88 -0.40 -6.73
C GLY A 221 3.24 1.08 -6.84
N THR A 222 2.70 1.92 -5.96
CA THR A 222 2.87 3.38 -5.98
C THR A 222 3.77 3.86 -4.86
N ALA A 223 4.13 5.15 -4.88
CA ALA A 223 4.87 5.79 -3.80
C ALA A 223 4.14 5.80 -2.44
N ASP A 224 2.80 5.64 -2.43
CA ASP A 224 1.99 5.64 -1.21
C ASP A 224 1.79 4.26 -0.61
N GLU A 225 1.62 3.25 -1.45
CA GLU A 225 1.23 1.89 -1.03
C GLU A 225 2.44 0.97 -0.86
N ASP A 226 3.51 1.20 -1.63
CA ASP A 226 4.70 0.35 -1.65
C ASP A 226 5.93 1.15 -1.22
N ARG A 227 6.92 0.46 -0.66
CA ARG A 227 8.23 1.05 -0.31
C ARG A 227 9.25 0.73 -1.38
N TRP A 228 10.02 1.77 -1.74
CA TRP A 228 11.01 1.72 -2.81
C TRP A 228 12.34 2.26 -2.34
N TRP A 229 13.44 1.55 -2.65
CA TRP A 229 14.79 2.04 -2.43
C TRP A 229 15.54 2.23 -3.74
N ASP A 230 16.54 3.12 -3.70
CA ASP A 230 17.52 3.25 -4.77
C ASP A 230 18.50 2.07 -4.73
N ALA A 231 18.58 1.33 -5.85
CA ALA A 231 19.38 0.12 -5.92
C ALA A 231 20.89 0.42 -5.87
N ALA A 232 21.34 1.54 -6.44
CA ALA A 232 22.75 1.91 -6.43
C ALA A 232 23.22 2.34 -5.04
N ALA A 233 22.36 3.02 -4.28
CA ALA A 233 22.62 3.36 -2.88
C ALA A 233 22.63 2.10 -1.99
N TYR A 234 21.68 1.21 -2.20
CA TYR A 234 21.59 -0.05 -1.45
C TYR A 234 22.86 -0.91 -1.59
N LEU A 235 23.43 -1.00 -2.79
CA LEU A 235 24.70 -1.70 -3.01
C LEU A 235 25.90 -1.10 -2.27
N LYS A 236 25.79 0.15 -1.81
CA LYS A 236 26.79 0.83 -0.96
C LYS A 236 26.45 0.76 0.53
N GLY A 237 25.39 0.01 0.90
CA GLY A 237 24.92 -0.09 2.29
C GLY A 237 24.05 1.06 2.75
N GLU A 238 23.56 1.89 1.82
CA GLU A 238 22.68 3.04 2.11
C GLU A 238 21.22 2.70 1.74
N HIS A 239 20.27 3.12 2.57
CA HIS A 239 18.84 2.92 2.33
C HIS A 239 18.16 4.25 1.97
N VAL A 240 18.21 4.61 0.69
CA VAL A 240 17.59 5.85 0.17
C VAL A 240 16.15 5.58 -0.20
N GLU A 241 15.24 6.17 0.57
CA GLU A 241 13.79 6.03 0.41
C GLU A 241 13.27 6.86 -0.77
N LEU A 242 12.56 6.20 -1.68
CA LEU A 242 11.94 6.80 -2.85
C LEU A 242 10.40 6.79 -2.79
N SER A 243 9.84 6.66 -1.60
CA SER A 243 8.39 6.56 -1.37
C SER A 243 7.94 7.52 -0.27
N LYS A 244 6.67 7.43 0.11
CA LYS A 244 6.09 8.18 1.23
C LYS A 244 6.86 8.00 2.56
N GLU A 245 7.66 6.95 2.67
CA GLU A 245 8.55 6.75 3.82
C GLU A 245 9.55 7.90 4.02
N PHE A 246 9.96 8.57 2.93
CA PHE A 246 10.76 9.80 3.02
C PHE A 246 10.09 10.85 3.92
N VAL A 247 8.78 11.06 3.75
CA VAL A 247 8.01 12.01 4.57
C VAL A 247 7.86 11.52 6.01
N ARG A 248 7.67 10.20 6.22
CA ARG A 248 7.65 9.63 7.57
C ARG A 248 8.99 9.84 8.29
N GLN A 249 10.11 9.64 7.59
CA GLN A 249 11.45 9.89 8.13
C GLN A 249 11.67 11.36 8.48
N TYR A 250 11.18 12.30 7.67
CA TYR A 250 11.21 13.72 7.99
C TYR A 250 10.56 14.00 9.35
N TYR A 251 9.33 13.51 9.56
CA TYR A 251 8.63 13.73 10.84
C TYR A 251 9.22 12.94 12.02
N ARG A 252 9.92 11.84 11.78
CA ARG A 252 10.73 11.18 12.83
C ARG A 252 11.93 12.04 13.22
N LYS A 253 12.65 12.61 12.25
CA LYS A 253 13.81 13.49 12.50
C LYS A 253 13.45 14.79 13.22
N THR A 254 12.27 15.34 12.96
CA THR A 254 11.78 16.56 13.65
C THR A 254 11.23 16.30 15.04
N GLY A 255 11.16 15.04 15.48
CA GLY A 255 10.62 14.65 16.79
C GLY A 255 9.08 14.58 16.85
N TYR A 256 8.36 14.99 15.80
CA TYR A 256 6.90 14.95 15.78
C TYR A 256 6.35 13.53 16.01
N HIS A 257 6.94 12.53 15.34
CA HIS A 257 6.49 11.15 15.50
C HIS A 257 6.60 10.67 16.94
N GLN A 258 7.69 10.99 17.64
CA GLN A 258 7.85 10.61 19.05
C GLN A 258 6.78 11.29 19.92
N ALA A 259 6.56 12.60 19.77
CA ALA A 259 5.52 13.32 20.50
C ALA A 259 4.12 12.74 20.26
N LEU A 260 3.81 12.32 19.02
CA LEU A 260 2.55 11.65 18.67
C LEU A 260 2.41 10.30 19.38
N MET A 261 3.46 9.48 19.39
CA MET A 261 3.44 8.17 20.06
C MET A 261 3.30 8.31 21.58
N ASP A 262 3.98 9.27 22.18
CA ASP A 262 3.90 9.55 23.61
C ASP A 262 2.48 10.01 24.01
N ALA A 263 1.85 10.86 23.19
CA ALA A 263 0.47 11.29 23.42
C ALA A 263 -0.51 10.12 23.32
N ARG A 264 -0.35 9.23 22.31
CA ARG A 264 -1.17 8.02 22.15
C ARG A 264 -1.02 7.07 23.33
N ALA A 265 0.22 6.81 23.75
CA ALA A 265 0.51 5.95 24.91
C ALA A 265 -0.09 6.49 26.21
N ALA A 266 -0.01 7.82 26.40
CA ALA A 266 -0.56 8.52 27.56
C ALA A 266 -2.09 8.77 27.46
N LYS A 267 -2.74 8.41 26.36
CA LYS A 267 -4.15 8.72 26.06
C LYS A 267 -4.48 10.21 26.17
N LYS A 268 -3.52 11.06 25.79
CA LYS A 268 -3.66 12.53 25.73
C LYS A 268 -4.08 12.99 24.34
N PRO A 269 -4.57 14.24 24.18
CA PRO A 269 -4.80 14.82 22.86
C PRO A 269 -3.53 14.73 22.00
N GLU A 270 -3.72 14.21 20.78
CA GLU A 270 -2.62 14.08 19.82
C GLU A 270 -2.19 15.45 19.29
N PRO A 271 -0.88 15.71 19.14
CA PRO A 271 -0.41 16.97 18.56
C PRO A 271 -0.86 17.08 17.09
N ASP A 272 -1.14 18.32 16.66
CA ASP A 272 -1.38 18.60 15.25
C ASP A 272 -0.09 18.37 14.45
N ILE A 273 -0.25 17.78 13.25
CA ILE A 273 0.90 17.61 12.36
C ILE A 273 1.24 18.93 11.69
N PRO A 274 2.49 19.42 11.80
CA PRO A 274 2.87 20.67 11.17
C PRO A 274 2.93 20.52 9.64
N ALA A 275 2.76 21.65 8.92
CA ALA A 275 2.99 21.71 7.49
C ALA A 275 4.46 21.38 7.14
N LEU A 276 4.69 20.83 5.96
CA LEU A 276 6.04 20.68 5.43
C LEU A 276 6.56 22.04 4.92
N PRO A 277 7.85 22.34 5.11
CA PRO A 277 8.49 23.49 4.47
C PRO A 277 8.42 23.39 2.95
N ASP A 278 8.43 24.52 2.26
CA ASP A 278 8.28 24.58 0.80
C ASP A 278 9.37 23.85 0.02
N ASP A 279 10.59 23.83 0.54
CA ASP A 279 11.70 23.07 -0.05
C ASP A 279 11.48 21.56 0.09
N VAL A 280 10.93 21.10 1.22
CA VAL A 280 10.56 19.69 1.43
C VAL A 280 9.37 19.32 0.55
N VAL A 281 8.37 20.19 0.41
CA VAL A 281 7.23 19.98 -0.53
C VAL A 281 7.75 19.76 -1.96
N ARG A 282 8.68 20.60 -2.43
CA ARG A 282 9.32 20.43 -3.75
C ARG A 282 10.06 19.10 -3.86
N GLN A 283 10.90 18.75 -2.87
CA GLN A 283 11.63 17.49 -2.86
C GLN A 283 10.70 16.28 -2.94
N VAL A 284 9.58 16.30 -2.19
CA VAL A 284 8.59 15.22 -2.22
C VAL A 284 7.88 15.17 -3.58
N SER A 285 7.51 16.31 -4.17
CA SER A 285 6.92 16.37 -5.51
C SER A 285 7.85 15.74 -6.55
N ASP A 286 9.11 16.15 -6.56
CA ASP A 286 10.13 15.63 -7.47
C ASP A 286 10.37 14.12 -7.25
N LEU A 287 10.36 13.67 -5.99
CA LEU A 287 10.48 12.25 -5.66
C LEU A 287 9.33 11.42 -6.27
N TYR A 288 8.08 11.89 -6.16
CA TYR A 288 6.91 11.19 -6.72
C TYR A 288 6.95 11.17 -8.26
N VAL A 289 7.35 12.27 -8.90
CA VAL A 289 7.51 12.34 -10.36
C VAL A 289 8.62 11.41 -10.83
N ASN A 290 9.81 11.49 -10.22
CA ASN A 290 10.94 10.63 -10.57
C ASN A 290 10.62 9.14 -10.37
N LEU A 291 9.94 8.80 -9.26
CA LEU A 291 9.54 7.42 -9.02
C LEU A 291 8.52 6.95 -10.07
N PHE A 292 7.53 7.78 -10.43
CA PHE A 292 6.60 7.48 -11.52
C PHE A 292 7.34 7.14 -12.81
N GLU A 293 8.29 7.98 -13.23
CA GLU A 293 9.07 7.77 -14.45
C GLU A 293 9.88 6.46 -14.40
N ARG A 294 10.49 6.17 -13.26
CA ARG A 294 11.25 4.92 -13.05
C ARG A 294 10.35 3.70 -12.99
N LEU A 295 9.17 3.78 -12.38
CA LEU A 295 8.22 2.66 -12.27
C LEU A 295 7.57 2.32 -13.62
N THR A 296 7.21 3.34 -14.40
CA THR A 296 6.45 3.15 -15.64
C THR A 296 7.33 3.12 -16.89
N GLY A 297 8.46 3.80 -16.86
CA GLY A 297 9.28 4.09 -18.03
C GLY A 297 8.73 5.23 -18.89
N GLU A 298 7.66 5.89 -18.46
CA GLU A 298 7.06 7.03 -19.12
C GLU A 298 7.67 8.34 -18.60
N ARG A 299 7.83 9.34 -19.45
CA ARG A 299 8.10 10.70 -18.97
C ARG A 299 6.84 11.31 -18.41
N PHE A 300 6.97 12.05 -17.30
CA PHE A 300 5.81 12.68 -16.66
C PHE A 300 5.27 13.85 -17.54
N ARG A 301 6.15 14.67 -18.07
CA ARG A 301 5.85 15.79 -19.01
C ARG A 301 7.02 16.05 -19.94
#